data_b5a624b18f166aa5fdbcc8419b4b5d31
#
_entry.id   b5a624b18f166aa5fdbcc8419b4b5d31
#
_cell.length_a   1.000
_cell.length_b   1.000
_cell.length_c   1.000
_cell.angle_alpha   90.00
_cell.angle_beta   90.00
_cell.angle_gamma   90.00
#
_symmetry.space_group_name_H-M   'P 1'
#
loop_
_entity.id
_entity.type
_entity.pdbx_description
1 polymer ?
#
loop_
_entity_poly.entity_id
_entity_poly.type
_entity_poly.pdbx_seq_one_letter_code
_entity_poly.pdbx_strand_id
1 'polypeptide(L)'
;MSEAAAQPQSKAPIKALVPMIRVADVERSAKFYELLGFEIGNYVPREAPPMHWAWLYQPEAPNWKTGANLMLVRTEEKPQHELPVVLYLYTPDLVALRQQLIEGGLTVGAITYPWYLPKGEFELHDPDGYTVMVGQSYEESP
;
A
#
# COMPACT_ATOMS: atom_id res chain seq x y z
N MET A 1 34.01 22.41 19.79
CA MET A 1 33.49 21.98 19.79
C MET A 1 32.84 21.78 19.84
N SER A 2 32.44 21.50 19.97
CA SER A 2 31.82 21.04 19.94
C SER A 2 31.03 20.92 19.99
N GLU A 3 30.75 20.94 20.18
CA GLU A 3 30.03 20.62 20.18
C GLU A 3 29.33 20.29 19.83
N ALA A 4 29.32 20.93 19.79
CA ALA A 4 28.25 20.62 18.81
C ALA A 4 28.33 19.23 18.42
N ALA A 5 29.45 18.95 18.32
CA ALA A 5 29.70 17.61 17.89
C ALA A 5 28.88 16.62 18.64
N ALA A 6 28.63 16.98 19.81
CA ALA A 6 27.95 16.04 20.66
C ALA A 6 26.46 15.94 20.39
N GLN A 7 25.97 16.59 19.37
CA GLN A 7 24.53 16.58 19.15
C GLN A 7 24.08 15.26 18.53
N PRO A 8 23.56 14.35 19.32
CA PRO A 8 23.09 13.07 18.75
C PRO A 8 21.94 13.23 17.80
N GLN A 9 21.15 14.29 17.98
CA GLN A 9 20.05 14.54 17.10
C GLN A 9 20.47 14.96 15.70
N SER A 10 21.77 15.12 15.47
CA SER A 10 22.24 15.50 14.15
C SER A 10 21.97 14.41 13.11
N LYS A 11 21.63 13.21 13.53
CA LYS A 11 21.20 12.21 12.58
C LYS A 11 19.95 12.70 11.89
N ALA A 12 19.96 12.62 10.57
CA ALA A 12 18.80 12.98 9.78
C ALA A 12 17.88 11.77 9.67
N PRO A 13 16.84 11.71 10.47
CA PRO A 13 15.96 10.53 10.43
C PRO A 13 15.19 10.48 9.13
N ILE A 14 14.91 9.26 8.69
CA ILE A 14 14.02 9.06 7.55
C ILE A 14 12.62 9.43 7.99
N LYS A 15 11.95 10.28 7.22
CA LYS A 15 10.61 10.76 7.57
C LYS A 15 9.50 9.98 6.89
N ALA A 16 9.77 9.43 5.72
CA ALA A 16 8.76 8.71 4.97
C ALA A 16 9.42 7.66 4.10
N LEU A 17 8.65 6.65 3.79
CA LEU A 17 9.07 5.61 2.85
C LEU A 17 7.88 5.34 1.94
N VAL A 18 8.10 5.38 0.64
CA VAL A 18 7.04 5.11 -0.33
C VAL A 18 7.51 4.01 -1.27
N PRO A 19 6.92 2.82 -1.19
CA PRO A 19 7.26 1.76 -2.13
C PRO A 19 6.84 2.15 -3.54
N MET A 20 7.65 1.76 -4.51
CA MET A 20 7.27 1.89 -5.92
C MET A 20 7.33 0.52 -6.54
N ILE A 21 6.20 0.03 -7.02
CA ILE A 21 6.12 -1.30 -7.63
C ILE A 21 5.92 -1.17 -9.14
N ARG A 22 6.46 -2.15 -9.85
CA ARG A 22 6.36 -2.20 -11.31
C ARG A 22 5.12 -2.99 -11.70
N VAL A 23 4.31 -2.39 -12.56
CA VAL A 23 3.03 -2.97 -12.96
C VAL A 23 2.90 -2.89 -14.48
N ALA A 24 2.10 -3.78 -15.05
CA ALA A 24 1.89 -3.78 -16.48
C ALA A 24 0.99 -2.63 -16.95
N ASP A 25 0.04 -2.26 -16.11
CA ASP A 25 -1.00 -1.29 -16.47
C ASP A 25 -1.32 -0.46 -15.23
N VAL A 26 -0.86 0.80 -15.23
CA VAL A 26 -1.00 1.66 -14.05
C VAL A 26 -2.46 1.92 -13.72
N GLU A 27 -3.30 2.18 -14.73
CA GLU A 27 -4.72 2.44 -14.50
C GLU A 27 -5.41 1.23 -13.86
N ARG A 28 -5.11 0.04 -14.37
CA ARG A 28 -5.70 -1.19 -13.83
C ARG A 28 -5.29 -1.41 -12.38
N SER A 29 -4.00 -1.22 -12.09
CA SER A 29 -3.51 -1.38 -10.73
C SER A 29 -4.07 -0.32 -9.81
N ALA A 30 -4.17 0.92 -10.27
CA ALA A 30 -4.75 1.99 -9.47
C ALA A 30 -6.19 1.67 -9.07
N LYS A 31 -7.00 1.13 -9.98
CA LYS A 31 -8.36 0.74 -9.64
C LYS A 31 -8.41 -0.32 -8.55
N PHE A 32 -7.48 -1.27 -8.61
CA PHE A 32 -7.39 -2.28 -7.56
C PHE A 32 -7.11 -1.62 -6.20
N TYR A 33 -6.10 -0.73 -6.15
CA TYR A 33 -5.74 -0.11 -4.88
C TYR A 33 -6.78 0.92 -4.41
N GLU A 34 -7.56 1.48 -5.32
CA GLU A 34 -8.69 2.33 -4.93
C GLU A 34 -9.73 1.55 -4.11
N LEU A 35 -9.92 0.28 -4.41
CA LEU A 35 -10.82 -0.56 -3.60
C LEU A 35 -10.28 -0.77 -2.19
N LEU A 36 -8.98 -0.59 -2.00
CA LEU A 36 -8.34 -0.65 -0.68
C LEU A 36 -8.29 0.71 0.00
N GLY A 37 -8.91 1.72 -0.58
CA GLY A 37 -9.01 3.04 0.05
C GLY A 37 -7.98 4.05 -0.40
N PHE A 38 -7.15 3.72 -1.37
CA PHE A 38 -6.18 4.67 -1.90
C PHE A 38 -6.83 5.57 -2.95
N GLU A 39 -6.25 6.77 -3.12
CA GLU A 39 -6.63 7.68 -4.20
C GLU A 39 -5.39 8.09 -4.97
N ILE A 40 -5.58 8.39 -6.24
CA ILE A 40 -4.48 8.91 -7.06
C ILE A 40 -4.26 10.36 -6.69
N GLY A 41 -3.03 10.68 -6.27
CA GLY A 41 -2.65 12.05 -5.93
C GLY A 41 -1.91 12.74 -7.06
N ASN A 42 -1.21 11.97 -7.88
CA ASN A 42 -0.48 12.53 -9.01
C ASN A 42 -0.21 11.42 -10.02
N TYR A 43 -0.04 11.79 -11.28
CA TYR A 43 0.24 10.81 -12.32
C TYR A 43 0.89 11.47 -13.53
N VAL A 44 1.57 10.67 -14.32
CA VAL A 44 2.29 11.14 -15.52
C VAL A 44 2.05 10.11 -16.62
N PRO A 45 1.80 10.53 -17.86
CA PRO A 45 1.55 11.91 -18.30
C PRO A 45 0.16 12.39 -17.93
N ARG A 46 0.00 13.68 -17.74
CA ARG A 46 -1.29 14.26 -17.36
C ARG A 46 -2.19 14.47 -18.58
N GLU A 47 -1.59 14.59 -19.75
CA GLU A 47 -2.33 15.01 -20.93
C GLU A 47 -3.18 13.90 -21.54
N ALA A 48 -2.70 12.67 -21.49
CA ALA A 48 -3.40 11.57 -22.15
C ALA A 48 -2.94 10.22 -21.60
N PRO A 49 -3.84 9.24 -21.54
CA PRO A 49 -3.45 7.88 -21.18
C PRO A 49 -2.56 7.28 -22.27
N PRO A 50 -1.83 6.20 -21.94
CA PRO A 50 -1.85 5.54 -20.64
C PRO A 50 -0.90 6.21 -19.66
N MET A 51 -1.21 6.04 -18.37
CA MET A 51 -0.31 6.49 -17.31
C MET A 51 0.96 5.65 -17.28
N HIS A 52 2.08 6.30 -17.10
CA HIS A 52 3.36 5.61 -16.93
C HIS A 52 3.76 5.54 -15.47
N TRP A 53 3.23 6.40 -14.65
CA TRP A 53 3.52 6.47 -13.23
C TRP A 53 2.33 7.10 -12.50
N ALA A 54 2.08 6.65 -11.29
CA ALA A 54 1.07 7.27 -10.42
C ALA A 54 1.54 7.17 -8.97
N TRP A 55 1.15 8.17 -8.20
CA TRP A 55 1.31 8.18 -6.75
C TRP A 55 -0.07 8.07 -6.13
N LEU A 56 -0.22 7.09 -5.26
CA LEU A 56 -1.46 6.82 -4.55
C LEU A 56 -1.25 7.08 -3.08
N TYR A 57 -2.28 7.57 -2.41
CA TYR A 57 -2.17 7.90 -1.00
C TYR A 57 -3.50 7.62 -0.31
N GLN A 58 -3.44 7.56 1.02
CA GLN A 58 -4.62 7.37 1.86
C GLN A 58 -5.18 8.76 2.21
N PRO A 59 -6.36 9.13 1.68
CA PRO A 59 -6.85 10.51 1.82
C PRO A 59 -7.27 10.89 3.21
N GLU A 60 -7.54 9.92 4.08
CA GLU A 60 -7.98 10.22 5.44
C GLU A 60 -6.83 10.46 6.40
N ALA A 61 -5.60 10.21 5.97
CA ALA A 61 -4.45 10.53 6.80
C ALA A 61 -4.26 12.03 6.89
N PRO A 62 -3.73 12.54 8.01
CA PRO A 62 -3.51 13.98 8.17
C PRO A 62 -2.59 14.56 7.09
N ASN A 63 -1.62 13.79 6.64
CA ASN A 63 -0.76 14.19 5.54
C ASN A 63 -0.13 12.93 4.95
N TRP A 64 0.49 13.08 3.78
CA TRP A 64 1.03 11.94 3.07
C TRP A 64 2.17 11.24 3.82
N LYS A 65 2.85 11.94 4.71
CA LYS A 65 3.98 11.35 5.45
C LYS A 65 3.52 10.39 6.54
N THR A 66 2.30 10.54 7.02
CA THR A 66 1.80 9.73 8.13
C THR A 66 0.77 8.71 7.68
N GLY A 67 0.45 8.67 6.39
CA GLY A 67 -0.50 7.72 5.84
C GLY A 67 0.17 6.73 4.92
N ALA A 68 -0.61 5.78 4.47
CA ALA A 68 -0.14 4.80 3.51
C ALA A 68 0.06 5.46 2.14
N ASN A 69 1.13 5.09 1.48
CA ASN A 69 1.51 5.61 0.18
C ASN A 69 2.04 4.49 -0.69
N LEU A 70 1.84 4.63 -1.98
CA LEU A 70 2.30 3.65 -2.94
C LEU A 70 2.50 4.33 -4.29
N MET A 71 3.60 4.03 -4.95
CA MET A 71 3.82 4.47 -6.33
C MET A 71 3.70 3.28 -7.26
N LEU A 72 3.11 3.51 -8.42
CA LEU A 72 3.01 2.53 -9.49
C LEU A 72 3.80 3.04 -10.67
N VAL A 73 4.64 2.20 -11.25
CA VAL A 73 5.36 2.56 -12.46
C VAL A 73 5.19 1.46 -13.50
N ARG A 74 4.91 1.86 -14.73
CA ARG A 74 4.67 0.92 -15.81
C ARG A 74 5.97 0.22 -16.19
N THR A 75 5.87 -1.08 -16.43
CA THR A 75 6.97 -1.87 -16.97
C THR A 75 6.45 -2.73 -18.10
N GLU A 76 7.32 -3.01 -19.07
CA GLU A 76 7.00 -3.95 -20.12
C GLU A 76 7.58 -5.33 -19.85
N GLU A 77 8.29 -5.49 -18.75
CA GLU A 77 8.80 -6.78 -18.36
C GLU A 77 7.66 -7.68 -17.92
N LYS A 78 7.74 -8.94 -18.27
CA LYS A 78 6.74 -9.90 -17.82
C LYS A 78 6.85 -10.08 -16.32
N PRO A 79 5.71 -10.22 -15.63
CA PRO A 79 5.75 -10.45 -14.20
C PRO A 79 6.49 -11.75 -13.91
N GLN A 80 7.28 -11.73 -12.85
CA GLN A 80 7.95 -12.93 -12.40
C GLN A 80 6.95 -13.82 -11.66
N HIS A 81 7.28 -15.10 -11.58
CA HIS A 81 6.44 -16.05 -10.89
C HIS A 81 6.21 -15.69 -9.43
N GLU A 82 7.27 -15.22 -8.78
CA GLU A 82 7.19 -14.79 -7.41
C GLU A 82 7.79 -13.41 -7.32
N LEU A 83 7.00 -12.48 -6.85
CA LEU A 83 7.48 -11.13 -6.62
C LEU A 83 7.99 -11.06 -5.19
N PRO A 84 9.19 -10.51 -5.00
CA PRO A 84 9.84 -10.58 -3.68
C PRO A 84 9.25 -9.64 -2.63
N VAL A 85 8.29 -8.80 -3.02
CA VAL A 85 7.73 -7.81 -2.11
C VAL A 85 6.32 -8.22 -1.73
N VAL A 86 6.04 -8.20 -0.44
CA VAL A 86 4.69 -8.39 0.09
C VAL A 86 4.25 -7.04 0.65
N LEU A 87 3.08 -6.60 0.25
CA LEU A 87 2.50 -5.38 0.77
C LEU A 87 1.61 -5.74 1.94
N TYR A 88 1.94 -5.21 3.11
CA TYR A 88 1.20 -5.50 4.33
C TYR A 88 0.42 -4.25 4.73
N LEU A 89 -0.89 -4.37 4.69
CA LEU A 89 -1.80 -3.26 5.00
C LEU A 89 -2.58 -3.57 6.26
N TYR A 90 -2.99 -2.54 6.97
CA TYR A 90 -3.77 -2.71 8.19
C TYR A 90 -5.04 -1.89 8.11
N THR A 91 -6.12 -2.44 8.61
CA THR A 91 -7.43 -1.80 8.61
C THR A 91 -8.06 -1.92 9.99
N PRO A 92 -8.80 -0.89 10.41
CA PRO A 92 -9.53 -0.99 11.68
C PRO A 92 -10.74 -1.91 11.64
N ASP A 93 -11.18 -2.34 10.45
CA ASP A 93 -12.34 -3.20 10.33
C ASP A 93 -12.12 -4.23 9.23
N LEU A 94 -11.47 -5.32 9.60
CA LEU A 94 -11.07 -6.36 8.67
C LEU A 94 -12.26 -7.02 7.98
N VAL A 95 -13.30 -7.32 8.75
CA VAL A 95 -14.47 -8.02 8.23
C VAL A 95 -15.21 -7.15 7.20
N ALA A 96 -15.39 -5.87 7.52
CA ALA A 96 -16.07 -4.96 6.62
C ALA A 96 -15.28 -4.75 5.34
N LEU A 97 -13.97 -4.55 5.47
CA LEU A 97 -13.15 -4.36 4.28
C LEU A 97 -13.19 -5.59 3.38
N ARG A 98 -13.07 -6.77 3.97
CA ARG A 98 -13.11 -8.01 3.17
C ARG A 98 -14.41 -8.09 2.39
N GLN A 99 -15.54 -7.78 3.02
CA GLN A 99 -16.83 -7.82 2.36
C GLN A 99 -16.91 -6.81 1.21
N GLN A 100 -16.38 -5.61 1.42
CA GLN A 100 -16.35 -4.58 0.38
C GLN A 100 -15.52 -5.03 -0.83
N LEU A 101 -14.40 -5.70 -0.59
CA LEU A 101 -13.56 -6.18 -1.67
C LEU A 101 -14.24 -7.28 -2.47
N ILE A 102 -14.94 -8.19 -1.80
CA ILE A 102 -15.72 -9.23 -2.47
C ILE A 102 -16.82 -8.60 -3.31
N GLU A 103 -17.52 -7.62 -2.76
CA GLU A 103 -18.57 -6.92 -3.50
C GLU A 103 -18.01 -6.15 -4.69
N GLY A 104 -16.76 -5.71 -4.58
CA GLY A 104 -16.07 -5.06 -5.70
C GLY A 104 -15.54 -6.01 -6.75
N GLY A 105 -15.79 -7.30 -6.59
CA GLY A 105 -15.43 -8.30 -7.60
C GLY A 105 -14.08 -8.97 -7.39
N LEU A 106 -13.44 -8.76 -6.25
CA LEU A 106 -12.12 -9.35 -6.01
C LEU A 106 -12.25 -10.73 -5.38
N THR A 107 -11.28 -11.58 -5.70
CA THR A 107 -11.12 -12.87 -5.04
C THR A 107 -10.24 -12.64 -3.81
N VAL A 108 -10.78 -12.93 -2.65
CA VAL A 108 -10.12 -12.64 -1.38
C VAL A 108 -10.06 -13.91 -0.55
N GLY A 109 -8.91 -14.18 0.04
CA GLY A 109 -8.74 -15.33 0.92
C GLY A 109 -9.60 -15.22 2.18
N ALA A 110 -9.76 -16.34 2.87
CA ALA A 110 -10.47 -16.36 4.13
C ALA A 110 -9.64 -15.66 5.21
N ILE A 111 -10.33 -15.12 6.21
CA ILE A 111 -9.62 -14.54 7.35
C ILE A 111 -9.00 -15.69 8.15
N THR A 112 -7.72 -15.58 8.43
CA THR A 112 -6.99 -16.50 9.29
C THR A 112 -6.52 -15.75 10.54
N TYR A 113 -6.14 -16.51 11.56
CA TYR A 113 -5.81 -15.91 12.87
C TYR A 113 -4.45 -16.44 13.33
N PRO A 114 -3.36 -15.98 12.69
CA PRO A 114 -2.03 -16.45 13.07
C PRO A 114 -1.65 -15.96 14.46
N TRP A 115 -0.67 -16.64 15.07
CA TRP A 115 -0.26 -16.30 16.43
C TRP A 115 0.27 -14.86 16.53
N TYR A 116 0.87 -14.36 15.48
CA TYR A 116 1.45 -13.00 15.47
C TYR A 116 0.39 -11.94 15.18
N LEU A 117 -0.80 -12.32 14.75
CA LEU A 117 -1.88 -11.38 14.48
C LEU A 117 -3.22 -12.05 14.84
N PRO A 118 -3.46 -12.20 16.15
CA PRO A 118 -4.65 -12.98 16.58
C PRO A 118 -5.99 -12.36 16.23
N LYS A 119 -6.03 -11.09 15.88
CA LYS A 119 -7.29 -10.47 15.43
C LYS A 119 -7.57 -10.69 13.96
N GLY A 120 -6.64 -11.30 13.24
CA GLY A 120 -6.92 -11.80 11.90
C GLY A 120 -6.25 -11.06 10.78
N GLU A 121 -6.10 -11.77 9.68
CA GLU A 121 -5.60 -11.23 8.42
C GLU A 121 -6.17 -12.04 7.26
N PHE A 122 -6.13 -11.45 6.07
CA PHE A 122 -6.45 -12.19 4.85
C PHE A 122 -5.47 -11.79 3.75
N GLU A 123 -5.46 -12.60 2.71
CA GLU A 123 -4.54 -12.42 1.59
C GLU A 123 -5.31 -12.22 0.30
N LEU A 124 -4.79 -11.34 -0.56
CA LEU A 124 -5.25 -11.23 -1.93
C LEU A 124 -4.07 -10.86 -2.81
N HIS A 125 -4.29 -10.88 -4.12
CA HIS A 125 -3.24 -10.56 -5.08
C HIS A 125 -3.69 -9.42 -5.97
N ASP A 126 -2.77 -8.51 -6.26
CA ASP A 126 -3.08 -7.42 -7.17
C ASP A 126 -3.05 -7.93 -8.62
N PRO A 127 -3.40 -7.09 -9.60
CA PRO A 127 -3.47 -7.55 -11.00
C PRO A 127 -2.16 -8.09 -11.57
N ASP A 128 -1.02 -7.71 -10.99
CA ASP A 128 0.29 -8.19 -11.44
C ASP A 128 0.82 -9.34 -10.61
N GLY A 129 0.07 -9.78 -9.60
CA GLY A 129 0.46 -10.90 -8.78
C GLY A 129 1.18 -10.54 -7.49
N TYR A 130 1.28 -9.24 -7.16
CA TYR A 130 1.84 -8.87 -5.86
C TYR A 130 0.94 -9.36 -4.75
N THR A 131 1.56 -9.99 -3.76
CA THR A 131 0.83 -10.43 -2.59
C THR A 131 0.51 -9.24 -1.70
N VAL A 132 -0.78 -9.10 -1.37
CA VAL A 132 -1.26 -8.07 -0.47
C VAL A 132 -1.86 -8.78 0.74
N MET A 133 -1.27 -8.53 1.91
CA MET A 133 -1.80 -9.03 3.17
C MET A 133 -2.52 -7.89 3.85
N VAL A 134 -3.70 -8.16 4.38
CA VAL A 134 -4.46 -7.15 5.12
C VAL A 134 -4.73 -7.70 6.51
N GLY A 135 -4.30 -6.97 7.50
CA GLY A 135 -4.46 -7.36 8.90
C GLY A 135 -5.35 -6.39 9.65
N GLN A 136 -5.95 -6.90 10.72
CA GLN A 136 -6.72 -6.06 11.64
C GLN A 136 -5.75 -5.20 12.44
N SER A 137 -5.92 -3.90 12.37
CA SER A 137 -5.08 -3.02 13.18
C SER A 137 -5.51 -3.07 14.64
N TYR A 138 -4.55 -2.82 15.51
CA TYR A 138 -4.82 -2.71 16.93
C TYR A 138 -5.00 -1.24 17.24
N GLU A 139 -6.25 -0.86 17.52
CA GLU A 139 -6.53 0.49 17.93
C GLU A 139 -6.07 0.66 19.37
N GLU A 140 -5.28 1.67 19.60
CA GLU A 140 -4.91 1.98 20.96
C GLU A 140 -6.08 2.68 21.64
N SER A 141 -6.36 2.25 22.85
CA SER A 141 -7.40 2.90 23.63
C SER A 141 -6.99 4.33 23.94
N PRO A 142 -7.90 5.27 23.79
CA PRO A 142 -7.60 6.65 24.15
C PRO A 142 -7.29 6.81 25.62
#